data_c551e467bca534c252c92f78e8d47b8a
#
_entry.id   c551e467bca534c252c92f78e8d47b8a
#
_cell.length_a   1.000
_cell.length_b   1.000
_cell.length_c   1.000
_cell.angle_alpha   90.00
_cell.angle_beta   90.00
_cell.angle_gamma   90.00
#
_symmetry.space_group_name_H-M   'P 1'
#
loop_
_entity.id
_entity.type
_entity.pdbx_description
1 polymer ?
#
loop_
_entity_poly.entity_id
_entity_poly.type
_entity_poly.pdbx_seq_one_letter_code
_entity_poly.pdbx_strand_id
1 'polypeptide(L)'
;MTYTISPVFNKTLATEFGKGAVPTTSETDKLIKVDVTVSGGAGSSYPNLQVFTSPSTLIVIDSSHHTVAAGDEGYVLKVGDDGKCTFYLAAPTKTLSSISLVVENDPDSRYVGPEVFFSSYSGLTTTYGPPLLPVDEDGIIQLGGSSTHILVLLPDTTSSYQLYSRAQAALLINGTQFVSGPFNTIYNEGFQVPVNMLIEDAQNRFGYTIINGNDSISPVTAYATTEGEIITRPPASPLRTLNESPYLLNHAATLNDASSDVTVYIDCDGNPDHLQDGDIITVTVYINGWFQGSSIPNNTIFTLGVITFRSTSQSPLTAVIPKEKLVGFGMNAIGTPGTIYIDYSVKHRNGNNTYAMPKKYYAGSINTVGPI
;
A
#
# COMPACT_ATOMS: atom_id res chain seq x y z
N MET A 1 -19.72 -22.07 -13.58
CA MET A 1 -19.74 -20.62 -13.91
C MET A 1 -19.04 -19.93 -12.78
N THR A 2 -18.03 -19.15 -13.10
CA THR A 2 -17.23 -18.47 -12.06
C THR A 2 -17.66 -17.02 -11.97
N TYR A 3 -17.93 -16.56 -10.77
CA TYR A 3 -18.17 -15.14 -10.48
C TYR A 3 -16.85 -14.42 -10.23
N THR A 4 -16.81 -13.14 -10.54
CA THR A 4 -15.67 -12.25 -10.23
C THR A 4 -16.13 -11.18 -9.25
N ILE A 5 -15.37 -10.98 -8.19
CA ILE A 5 -15.64 -9.98 -7.14
C ILE A 5 -14.66 -8.82 -7.31
N SER A 6 -15.19 -7.61 -7.43
CA SER A 6 -14.39 -6.37 -7.54
C SER A 6 -14.81 -5.39 -6.43
N PRO A 7 -14.18 -5.45 -5.25
CA PRO A 7 -14.47 -4.54 -4.16
C PRO A 7 -13.65 -3.26 -4.22
N VAL A 8 -14.23 -2.17 -3.73
CA VAL A 8 -13.59 -0.88 -3.51
C VAL A 8 -13.77 -0.49 -2.06
N PHE A 9 -12.67 -0.40 -1.33
CA PHE A 9 -12.62 0.10 0.04
C PHE A 9 -12.39 1.61 0.00
N ASN A 10 -13.23 2.39 0.68
CA ASN A 10 -13.01 3.84 0.76
C ASN A 10 -11.76 4.21 1.58
N LYS A 11 -11.37 3.35 2.52
CA LYS A 11 -10.17 3.44 3.37
C LYS A 11 -9.91 2.10 4.04
N THR A 12 -8.72 1.93 4.63
CA THR A 12 -8.33 0.73 5.40
C THR A 12 -8.11 1.02 6.88
N LEU A 13 -8.21 2.29 7.29
CA LEU A 13 -8.09 2.73 8.67
C LEU A 13 -9.33 3.49 9.11
N ALA A 14 -9.87 3.15 10.29
CA ALA A 14 -10.95 3.87 10.95
C ALA A 14 -10.73 3.90 12.47
N THR A 15 -11.52 4.67 13.17
CA THR A 15 -11.51 4.74 14.64
C THR A 15 -12.43 3.67 15.22
N GLU A 16 -12.01 2.99 16.27
CA GLU A 16 -12.89 2.13 17.08
C GLU A 16 -14.00 2.96 17.75
N PHE A 17 -15.22 2.42 17.83
CA PHE A 17 -16.35 3.19 18.38
C PHE A 17 -16.57 3.02 19.90
N GLY A 18 -15.83 2.10 20.55
CA GLY A 18 -15.91 1.88 21.99
C GLY A 18 -17.15 1.13 22.43
N LYS A 19 -17.58 1.31 23.68
CA LYS A 19 -18.77 0.67 24.29
C LYS A 19 -20.07 1.43 23.99
N GLY A 20 -20.16 2.05 22.84
CA GLY A 20 -21.36 2.81 22.43
C GLY A 20 -22.30 2.01 21.54
N ALA A 21 -23.32 2.70 21.01
CA ALA A 21 -24.13 2.16 19.93
C ALA A 21 -23.29 1.98 18.67
N VAL A 22 -23.69 1.02 17.83
CA VAL A 22 -23.08 0.82 16.50
C VAL A 22 -23.15 2.14 15.70
N PRO A 23 -22.03 2.55 15.05
CA PRO A 23 -21.97 3.82 14.37
C PRO A 23 -23.04 3.97 13.27
N THR A 24 -23.52 5.18 13.12
CA THR A 24 -24.40 5.59 12.02
C THR A 24 -23.54 6.06 10.83
N THR A 25 -24.14 6.16 9.65
CA THR A 25 -23.44 6.62 8.42
C THR A 25 -22.86 8.01 8.48
N SER A 26 -23.30 8.85 9.40
CA SER A 26 -22.72 10.18 9.63
C SER A 26 -21.36 10.11 10.36
N GLU A 27 -21.08 8.98 11.03
CA GLU A 27 -19.84 8.76 11.77
C GLU A 27 -18.78 8.08 10.87
N THR A 28 -18.48 8.74 9.76
CA THR A 28 -17.61 8.19 8.70
C THR A 28 -16.18 7.88 9.16
N ASP A 29 -15.70 8.52 10.22
CA ASP A 29 -14.41 8.24 10.87
C ASP A 29 -14.35 6.85 11.51
N LYS A 30 -15.50 6.30 11.93
CA LYS A 30 -15.64 4.99 12.58
C LYS A 30 -16.02 3.86 11.64
N LEU A 31 -16.29 4.16 10.38
CA LEU A 31 -16.75 3.21 9.37
C LEU A 31 -15.78 3.08 8.22
N ILE A 32 -15.58 1.85 7.76
CA ILE A 32 -14.96 1.56 6.47
C ILE A 32 -16.06 1.10 5.52
N LYS A 33 -16.33 1.88 4.49
CA LYS A 33 -17.31 1.53 3.44
C LYS A 33 -16.65 0.63 2.40
N VAL A 34 -17.35 -0.42 2.01
CA VAL A 34 -16.95 -1.34 0.95
C VAL A 34 -18.05 -1.40 -0.09
N ASP A 35 -17.74 -0.95 -1.29
CA ASP A 35 -18.61 -1.09 -2.47
C ASP A 35 -18.10 -2.28 -3.29
N VAL A 36 -18.97 -3.26 -3.54
CA VAL A 36 -18.61 -4.50 -4.24
C VAL A 36 -19.41 -4.61 -5.52
N THR A 37 -18.73 -4.95 -6.61
CA THR A 37 -19.36 -5.37 -7.86
C THR A 37 -19.10 -6.86 -8.07
N VAL A 38 -20.16 -7.63 -8.23
CA VAL A 38 -20.14 -9.04 -8.61
C VAL A 38 -20.51 -9.13 -10.08
N SER A 39 -19.68 -9.77 -10.88
CA SER A 39 -19.91 -9.98 -12.30
C SER A 39 -19.74 -11.46 -12.68
N GLY A 40 -20.30 -11.87 -13.81
CA GLY A 40 -20.34 -13.27 -14.25
C GLY A 40 -21.69 -13.94 -13.93
N GLY A 41 -21.75 -15.23 -14.15
CA GLY A 41 -23.03 -15.98 -14.05
C GLY A 41 -23.92 -15.81 -15.29
N ALA A 42 -24.86 -16.73 -15.48
CA ALA A 42 -25.77 -16.73 -16.64
C ALA A 42 -27.25 -16.49 -16.26
N GLY A 43 -27.48 -15.93 -15.06
CA GLY A 43 -28.82 -15.73 -14.52
C GLY A 43 -29.24 -14.27 -14.38
N SER A 44 -30.51 -14.03 -14.13
CA SER A 44 -31.09 -12.71 -13.86
C SER A 44 -30.99 -12.28 -12.40
N SER A 45 -30.37 -13.08 -11.54
CA SER A 45 -30.15 -12.77 -10.12
C SER A 45 -28.77 -13.21 -9.68
N TYR A 46 -28.13 -12.41 -8.83
CA TYR A 46 -26.83 -12.75 -8.24
C TYR A 46 -27.04 -13.51 -6.92
N PRO A 47 -26.17 -14.52 -6.62
CA PRO A 47 -26.13 -15.14 -5.30
C PRO A 47 -25.69 -14.14 -4.23
N ASN A 48 -25.89 -14.47 -2.96
CA ASN A 48 -25.43 -13.63 -1.86
C ASN A 48 -23.89 -13.55 -1.83
N LEU A 49 -23.40 -12.49 -1.19
CA LEU A 49 -21.98 -12.28 -0.90
C LEU A 49 -21.72 -12.69 0.55
N GLN A 50 -20.76 -13.56 0.75
CA GLN A 50 -20.26 -13.95 2.08
C GLN A 50 -19.02 -13.12 2.42
N VAL A 51 -19.02 -12.47 3.59
CA VAL A 51 -17.91 -11.68 4.11
C VAL A 51 -17.31 -12.41 5.29
N PHE A 52 -16.01 -12.70 5.22
CA PHE A 52 -15.25 -13.32 6.30
C PHE A 52 -14.27 -12.31 6.86
N THR A 53 -14.18 -12.25 8.18
CA THR A 53 -13.22 -11.40 8.91
C THR A 53 -12.38 -12.26 9.84
N SER A 54 -11.09 -11.98 9.92
CA SER A 54 -10.19 -12.71 10.83
C SER A 54 -9.26 -11.74 11.56
N PRO A 55 -9.38 -11.59 12.89
CA PRO A 55 -10.39 -12.21 13.78
C PRO A 55 -11.81 -11.73 13.51
N SER A 56 -12.82 -12.47 13.95
CA SER A 56 -14.25 -12.20 13.75
C SER A 56 -14.84 -11.14 14.70
N THR A 57 -14.02 -10.16 15.10
CA THR A 57 -14.41 -9.09 16.04
C THR A 57 -15.05 -7.88 15.37
N LEU A 58 -15.05 -7.84 14.04
CA LEU A 58 -15.69 -6.77 13.30
C LEU A 58 -17.21 -6.91 13.30
N ILE A 59 -17.87 -5.78 13.22
CA ILE A 59 -19.31 -5.69 12.95
C ILE A 59 -19.48 -5.35 11.49
N VAL A 60 -20.30 -6.13 10.78
CA VAL A 60 -20.70 -5.87 9.40
C VAL A 60 -22.09 -5.23 9.43
N ILE A 61 -22.25 -4.13 8.71
CA ILE A 61 -23.48 -3.34 8.62
C ILE A 61 -23.90 -3.29 7.15
N ASP A 62 -25.13 -3.62 6.82
CA ASP A 62 -25.64 -3.59 5.45
C ASP A 62 -25.88 -2.16 4.93
N SER A 63 -26.27 -2.04 3.67
CA SER A 63 -26.60 -0.76 3.03
C SER A 63 -27.82 -0.05 3.63
N SER A 64 -28.66 -0.77 4.38
CA SER A 64 -29.83 -0.25 5.10
C SER A 64 -29.48 0.10 6.55
N HIS A 65 -28.20 0.03 6.94
CA HIS A 65 -27.66 0.31 8.27
C HIS A 65 -28.11 -0.65 9.37
N HIS A 66 -28.42 -1.89 9.00
CA HIS A 66 -28.67 -2.96 9.96
C HIS A 66 -27.40 -3.78 10.17
N THR A 67 -27.14 -4.13 11.42
CA THR A 67 -26.08 -5.07 11.77
C THR A 67 -26.40 -6.45 11.21
N VAL A 68 -25.49 -7.02 10.45
CA VAL A 68 -25.60 -8.38 9.92
C VAL A 68 -25.08 -9.37 10.97
N ALA A 69 -25.85 -10.40 11.28
CA ALA A 69 -25.40 -11.44 12.20
C ALA A 69 -24.36 -12.33 11.49
N ALA A 70 -23.29 -12.66 12.21
CA ALA A 70 -22.34 -13.66 11.76
C ALA A 70 -22.95 -15.06 11.91
N GLY A 71 -22.92 -15.86 10.85
CA GLY A 71 -23.22 -17.28 10.85
C GLY A 71 -21.96 -18.13 10.71
N ASP A 72 -22.14 -19.44 10.61
CA ASP A 72 -21.03 -20.38 10.36
C ASP A 72 -20.33 -20.12 9.02
N GLU A 73 -21.04 -19.52 8.06
CA GLU A 73 -20.56 -19.14 6.73
C GLU A 73 -20.14 -17.66 6.63
N GLY A 74 -19.81 -17.02 7.76
CA GLY A 74 -19.48 -15.59 7.82
C GLY A 74 -20.72 -14.70 7.81
N TYR A 75 -20.56 -13.46 7.33
CA TYR A 75 -21.68 -12.51 7.20
C TYR A 75 -22.26 -12.60 5.80
N VAL A 76 -23.56 -12.89 5.69
CA VAL A 76 -24.24 -13.07 4.40
C VAL A 76 -24.95 -11.77 4.00
N LEU A 77 -24.60 -11.22 2.85
CA LEU A 77 -25.13 -9.97 2.31
C LEU A 77 -25.84 -10.22 0.99
N LYS A 78 -26.99 -9.59 0.79
CA LYS A 78 -27.71 -9.66 -0.47
C LYS A 78 -27.02 -8.80 -1.54
N VAL A 79 -26.76 -9.39 -2.71
CA VAL A 79 -26.32 -8.68 -3.91
C VAL A 79 -27.56 -8.20 -4.67
N GLY A 80 -27.55 -6.96 -5.14
CA GLY A 80 -28.63 -6.41 -5.95
C GLY A 80 -28.71 -7.04 -7.34
N ASP A 81 -29.84 -6.83 -8.04
CA ASP A 81 -30.04 -7.33 -9.40
C ASP A 81 -29.07 -6.70 -10.42
N ASP A 82 -28.44 -5.58 -10.06
CA ASP A 82 -27.38 -4.90 -10.82
C ASP A 82 -25.97 -5.43 -10.51
N GLY A 83 -25.87 -6.49 -9.71
CA GLY A 83 -24.60 -7.06 -9.29
C GLY A 83 -23.85 -6.27 -8.20
N LYS A 84 -24.49 -5.29 -7.57
CA LYS A 84 -23.84 -4.44 -6.57
C LYS A 84 -24.26 -4.79 -5.15
N CYS A 85 -23.30 -4.63 -4.25
CA CYS A 85 -23.51 -4.76 -2.81
C CYS A 85 -22.64 -3.71 -2.09
N THR A 86 -23.25 -2.96 -1.17
CA THR A 86 -22.55 -2.02 -0.30
C THR A 86 -22.70 -2.46 1.14
N PHE A 87 -21.61 -2.45 1.89
CA PHE A 87 -21.64 -2.69 3.32
C PHE A 87 -20.57 -1.84 4.04
N TYR A 88 -20.68 -1.82 5.37
CA TYR A 88 -19.74 -1.09 6.21
C TYR A 88 -19.15 -2.03 7.25
N LEU A 89 -17.90 -1.75 7.61
CA LEU A 89 -17.18 -2.42 8.70
C LEU A 89 -17.01 -1.44 9.84
N ALA A 90 -17.18 -1.93 11.07
CA ALA A 90 -16.94 -1.19 12.30
C ALA A 90 -16.32 -2.10 13.35
N ALA A 91 -15.62 -1.53 14.34
CA ALA A 91 -15.06 -2.29 15.46
C ALA A 91 -15.35 -1.60 16.81
N PRO A 92 -15.78 -2.35 17.83
CA PRO A 92 -15.99 -1.79 19.16
C PRO A 92 -14.68 -1.57 19.92
N THR A 93 -13.62 -2.27 19.54
CA THR A 93 -12.28 -2.20 20.14
C THR A 93 -11.22 -2.06 19.07
N LYS A 94 -10.00 -1.71 19.44
CA LYS A 94 -8.87 -1.69 18.51
C LYS A 94 -8.66 -3.07 17.93
N THR A 95 -8.75 -3.17 16.61
CA THR A 95 -8.80 -4.43 15.89
C THR A 95 -8.09 -4.30 14.55
N LEU A 96 -7.18 -5.23 14.27
CA LEU A 96 -6.62 -5.48 12.95
C LEU A 96 -7.27 -6.74 12.39
N SER A 97 -7.83 -6.67 11.20
CA SER A 97 -8.55 -7.79 10.61
C SER A 97 -8.28 -7.93 9.12
N SER A 98 -8.07 -9.17 8.68
CA SER A 98 -8.07 -9.54 7.27
C SER A 98 -9.50 -9.75 6.80
N ILE A 99 -9.81 -9.29 5.59
CA ILE A 99 -11.13 -9.41 4.97
C ILE A 99 -11.03 -10.36 3.78
N SER A 100 -11.98 -11.28 3.66
CA SER A 100 -12.15 -12.02 2.41
C SER A 100 -13.64 -12.10 2.02
N LEU A 101 -13.87 -12.12 0.72
CA LEU A 101 -15.20 -12.14 0.12
C LEU A 101 -15.34 -13.38 -0.74
N VAL A 102 -16.53 -14.00 -0.72
CA VAL A 102 -16.84 -15.19 -1.52
C VAL A 102 -18.29 -15.04 -2.01
N VAL A 103 -18.57 -15.37 -3.26
CA VAL A 103 -19.94 -15.53 -3.73
C VAL A 103 -20.49 -16.85 -3.21
N GLU A 104 -21.69 -16.83 -2.66
CA GLU A 104 -22.35 -18.01 -2.11
C GLU A 104 -22.41 -19.15 -3.15
N ASN A 105 -22.01 -20.36 -2.73
CA ASN A 105 -21.88 -21.55 -3.58
C ASN A 105 -20.84 -21.48 -4.72
N ASP A 106 -19.93 -20.47 -4.72
CA ASP A 106 -18.82 -20.39 -5.66
C ASP A 106 -17.49 -20.11 -4.93
N PRO A 107 -16.85 -21.12 -4.32
CA PRO A 107 -15.60 -20.93 -3.58
C PRO A 107 -14.43 -20.43 -4.44
N ASP A 108 -14.50 -20.63 -5.76
CA ASP A 108 -13.47 -20.17 -6.70
C ASP A 108 -13.55 -18.66 -6.95
N SER A 109 -14.66 -18.01 -6.56
CA SER A 109 -14.83 -16.55 -6.62
C SER A 109 -14.06 -15.80 -5.54
N ARG A 110 -13.32 -16.49 -4.66
CA ARG A 110 -12.71 -15.92 -3.46
C ARG A 110 -11.80 -14.74 -3.77
N TYR A 111 -12.11 -13.60 -3.15
CA TYR A 111 -11.27 -12.41 -3.10
C TYR A 111 -10.66 -12.27 -1.70
N VAL A 112 -9.34 -12.05 -1.64
CA VAL A 112 -8.62 -11.71 -0.40
C VAL A 112 -8.36 -10.22 -0.42
N GLY A 113 -8.99 -9.50 0.51
CA GLY A 113 -8.92 -8.06 0.63
C GLY A 113 -7.70 -7.56 1.40
N PRO A 114 -7.59 -6.23 1.55
CA PRO A 114 -6.58 -5.64 2.40
C PRO A 114 -6.84 -5.96 3.88
N GLU A 115 -5.80 -5.82 4.70
CA GLU A 115 -6.00 -5.68 6.13
C GLU A 115 -6.67 -4.34 6.44
N VAL A 116 -7.61 -4.35 7.39
CA VAL A 116 -8.28 -3.16 7.90
C VAL A 116 -7.94 -2.98 9.38
N PHE A 117 -7.64 -1.75 9.77
CA PHE A 117 -7.27 -1.43 11.13
C PHE A 117 -8.23 -0.41 11.75
N PHE A 118 -8.78 -0.76 12.90
CA PHE A 118 -9.60 0.14 13.71
C PHE A 118 -8.78 0.54 14.93
N SER A 119 -8.34 1.79 14.98
CA SER A 119 -7.51 2.29 16.07
C SER A 119 -7.53 3.81 16.14
N SER A 120 -7.26 4.31 17.35
CA SER A 120 -7.07 5.73 17.63
C SER A 120 -5.96 5.90 18.65
N TYR A 121 -5.56 7.15 18.92
CA TYR A 121 -4.66 7.49 20.02
C TYR A 121 -5.35 7.61 21.38
N SER A 122 -6.49 6.97 21.56
CA SER A 122 -7.21 6.89 22.86
C SER A 122 -6.82 5.63 23.63
N GLY A 123 -7.14 5.59 24.92
CA GLY A 123 -6.96 4.41 25.77
C GLY A 123 -5.50 3.94 25.88
N LEU A 124 -4.56 4.89 25.90
CA LEU A 124 -3.13 4.58 25.99
C LEU A 124 -2.75 4.09 27.39
N THR A 125 -1.81 3.15 27.46
CA THR A 125 -1.25 2.64 28.71
C THR A 125 0.22 3.07 28.84
N THR A 126 0.66 3.26 30.08
CA THR A 126 2.07 3.52 30.43
C THR A 126 2.85 2.25 30.75
N THR A 127 2.21 1.07 30.70
CA THR A 127 2.84 -0.21 31.06
C THR A 127 4.02 -0.56 30.16
N TYR A 128 3.93 -0.17 28.88
CA TYR A 128 4.97 -0.39 27.88
C TYR A 128 5.47 0.97 27.36
N GLY A 129 6.74 1.01 26.98
CA GLY A 129 7.34 2.24 26.44
C GLY A 129 6.77 2.64 25.08
N PRO A 130 7.03 3.87 24.61
CA PRO A 130 6.68 4.31 23.28
C PRO A 130 7.51 3.55 22.23
N PRO A 131 7.13 3.59 20.93
CA PRO A 131 7.97 3.05 19.87
C PRO A 131 9.32 3.78 19.83
N LEU A 132 10.37 3.03 19.47
CA LEU A 132 11.73 3.58 19.36
C LEU A 132 11.92 4.09 17.93
N LEU A 133 12.11 5.39 17.79
CA LEU A 133 12.24 6.06 16.48
C LEU A 133 13.71 6.21 16.08
N PRO A 134 14.04 6.16 14.80
CA PRO A 134 15.41 6.35 14.29
C PRO A 134 15.74 7.86 14.21
N VAL A 135 15.80 8.52 15.34
CA VAL A 135 16.12 9.94 15.45
C VAL A 135 17.61 10.15 15.65
N ASP A 136 18.14 11.29 15.17
CA ASP A 136 19.46 11.78 15.47
C ASP A 136 19.57 12.39 16.88
N GLU A 137 20.71 13.02 17.22
CA GLU A 137 20.96 13.62 18.53
C GLU A 137 20.01 14.78 18.85
N ASP A 138 19.44 15.43 17.82
CA ASP A 138 18.47 16.52 17.94
C ASP A 138 17.01 16.04 17.99
N GLY A 139 16.77 14.73 17.91
CA GLY A 139 15.43 14.13 17.92
C GLY A 139 14.73 14.21 16.56
N ILE A 140 15.49 14.33 15.49
CA ILE A 140 15.00 14.52 14.12
C ILE A 140 15.19 13.23 13.31
N ILE A 141 14.18 12.87 12.53
CA ILE A 141 14.26 11.84 11.51
C ILE A 141 14.69 12.50 10.19
N GLN A 142 15.90 12.23 9.75
CA GLN A 142 16.42 12.74 8.49
C GLN A 142 15.81 11.99 7.30
N LEU A 143 15.09 12.72 6.45
CA LEU A 143 14.51 12.22 5.21
C LEU A 143 15.44 12.54 4.04
N GLY A 144 15.40 11.72 3.01
CA GLY A 144 16.14 11.97 1.78
C GLY A 144 17.09 10.83 1.40
N GLY A 145 17.83 11.06 0.33
CA GLY A 145 18.68 10.03 -0.27
C GLY A 145 17.89 8.96 -1.00
N SER A 146 18.34 7.71 -0.89
CA SER A 146 17.70 6.54 -1.49
C SER A 146 16.89 5.72 -0.49
N SER A 147 16.76 6.19 0.75
CA SER A 147 15.99 5.47 1.77
C SER A 147 14.50 5.57 1.48
N THR A 148 13.86 4.44 1.29
CA THR A 148 12.40 4.35 1.03
C THR A 148 11.61 4.06 2.29
N HIS A 149 12.30 3.69 3.37
CA HIS A 149 11.70 3.32 4.65
C HIS A 149 12.55 3.82 5.81
N ILE A 150 11.90 4.10 6.91
CA ILE A 150 12.53 4.23 8.23
C ILE A 150 12.22 2.99 9.06
N LEU A 151 13.10 2.65 9.98
CA LEU A 151 12.93 1.51 10.88
C LEU A 151 12.43 2.00 12.24
N VAL A 152 11.23 1.56 12.64
CA VAL A 152 10.66 1.86 13.96
C VAL A 152 10.62 0.57 14.78
N LEU A 153 11.26 0.56 15.94
CA LEU A 153 11.40 -0.63 16.77
C LEU A 153 10.38 -0.65 17.92
N LEU A 154 10.03 -1.86 18.35
CA LEU A 154 9.29 -2.06 19.58
C LEU A 154 10.26 -2.06 20.78
N PRO A 155 9.85 -1.51 21.95
CA PRO A 155 10.68 -1.57 23.15
C PRO A 155 10.73 -3.00 23.74
N ASP A 156 11.84 -3.36 24.36
CA ASP A 156 12.07 -4.67 24.97
C ASP A 156 11.03 -5.06 26.03
N THR A 157 10.36 -4.09 26.64
CA THR A 157 9.26 -4.30 27.57
C THR A 157 8.10 -5.09 26.99
N THR A 158 7.99 -5.15 25.65
CA THR A 158 6.96 -5.91 24.93
C THR A 158 7.31 -7.38 24.70
N SER A 159 8.50 -7.83 25.05
CA SER A 159 9.04 -9.19 24.75
C SER A 159 8.15 -10.34 25.20
N SER A 160 7.34 -10.15 26.26
CA SER A 160 6.39 -11.18 26.72
C SER A 160 5.36 -11.61 25.67
N TYR A 161 5.07 -10.74 24.68
CA TYR A 161 4.14 -11.07 23.58
C TYR A 161 4.71 -12.05 22.56
N GLN A 162 6.03 -12.29 22.55
CA GLN A 162 6.64 -13.34 21.71
C GLN A 162 6.12 -14.75 22.03
N LEU A 163 5.56 -14.96 23.21
CA LEU A 163 4.94 -16.22 23.62
C LEU A 163 3.62 -16.51 22.88
N TYR A 164 3.03 -15.50 22.23
CA TYR A 164 1.76 -15.64 21.55
C TYR A 164 1.95 -15.69 20.03
N SER A 165 1.92 -16.88 19.46
CA SER A 165 2.19 -17.12 18.03
C SER A 165 1.23 -16.39 17.07
N ARG A 166 0.07 -15.95 17.54
CA ARG A 166 -0.95 -15.24 16.75
C ARG A 166 -1.00 -13.75 17.04
N ALA A 167 -0.13 -13.25 17.92
CA ALA A 167 -0.08 -11.82 18.19
C ALA A 167 0.33 -11.05 16.95
N GLN A 168 -0.34 -9.91 16.71
CA GLN A 168 -0.06 -8.95 15.66
C GLN A 168 0.40 -7.64 16.27
N ALA A 169 1.18 -6.89 15.53
CA ALA A 169 1.51 -5.51 15.88
C ALA A 169 1.15 -4.58 14.72
N ALA A 170 0.58 -3.41 15.05
CA ALA A 170 0.29 -2.38 14.08
C ALA A 170 0.80 -1.03 14.60
N LEU A 171 1.48 -0.27 13.75
CA LEU A 171 1.96 1.08 14.01
C LEU A 171 1.05 2.08 13.31
N LEU A 172 0.40 2.94 14.07
CA LEU A 172 -0.43 4.05 13.60
C LEU A 172 0.45 5.29 13.43
N ILE A 173 0.39 5.93 12.28
CA ILE A 173 1.20 7.09 11.90
C ILE A 173 0.25 8.26 11.64
N ASN A 174 0.44 9.35 12.37
CA ASN A 174 -0.36 10.59 12.28
C ASN A 174 -1.89 10.40 12.40
N GLY A 175 -2.35 9.22 12.83
CA GLY A 175 -3.78 8.87 12.89
C GLY A 175 -4.44 8.61 11.54
N THR A 176 -3.68 8.58 10.46
CA THR A 176 -4.21 8.50 9.08
C THR A 176 -3.72 7.29 8.30
N GLN A 177 -2.61 6.69 8.70
CA GLN A 177 -1.98 5.56 8.02
C GLN A 177 -1.46 4.54 9.04
N PHE A 178 -1.24 3.30 8.62
CA PHE A 178 -0.64 2.28 9.47
C PHE A 178 0.21 1.28 8.68
N VAL A 179 1.14 0.64 9.39
CA VAL A 179 1.86 -0.56 8.97
C VAL A 179 1.65 -1.65 10.01
N SER A 180 1.56 -2.90 9.57
CA SER A 180 1.24 -4.03 10.45
C SER A 180 2.01 -5.29 10.07
N GLY A 181 2.03 -6.25 10.96
CA GLY A 181 2.59 -7.57 10.72
C GLY A 181 2.53 -8.48 11.95
N PRO A 182 2.96 -9.75 11.80
CA PRO A 182 3.09 -10.67 12.92
C PRO A 182 4.01 -10.08 14.00
N PHE A 183 3.59 -10.17 15.28
CA PHE A 183 4.33 -9.55 16.37
C PHE A 183 5.79 -9.99 16.42
N ASN A 184 6.06 -11.30 16.26
CA ASN A 184 7.44 -11.83 16.33
C ASN A 184 8.33 -11.27 15.22
N THR A 185 7.81 -11.08 14.01
CA THR A 185 8.55 -10.44 12.91
C THR A 185 8.85 -8.99 13.25
N ILE A 186 7.84 -8.23 13.66
CA ILE A 186 7.99 -6.81 14.02
C ILE A 186 8.91 -6.62 15.23
N TYR A 187 8.84 -7.50 16.24
CA TYR A 187 9.72 -7.41 17.40
C TYR A 187 11.20 -7.60 17.04
N ASN A 188 11.51 -8.53 16.14
CA ASN A 188 12.89 -8.83 15.74
C ASN A 188 13.43 -7.89 14.65
N GLU A 189 12.59 -7.44 13.73
CA GLU A 189 13.00 -6.72 12.52
C GLU A 189 12.55 -5.26 12.50
N GLY A 190 11.60 -4.85 13.37
CA GLY A 190 10.98 -3.54 13.39
C GLY A 190 9.89 -3.35 12.34
N PHE A 191 9.18 -2.23 12.46
CA PHE A 191 8.27 -1.76 11.42
C PHE A 191 9.05 -1.07 10.31
N GLN A 192 8.93 -1.56 9.10
CA GLN A 192 9.45 -0.90 7.89
C GLN A 192 8.43 0.17 7.45
N VAL A 193 8.61 1.39 7.92
CA VAL A 193 7.68 2.49 7.66
C VAL A 193 8.08 3.20 6.36
N PRO A 194 7.26 3.14 5.30
CA PRO A 194 7.53 3.91 4.08
C PRO A 194 7.63 5.41 4.39
N VAL A 195 8.67 6.08 3.88
CA VAL A 195 8.87 7.51 4.15
C VAL A 195 7.72 8.39 3.66
N ASN A 196 6.99 7.96 2.63
CA ASN A 196 5.80 8.65 2.13
C ASN A 196 4.59 8.62 3.08
N MET A 197 4.66 7.90 4.20
CA MET A 197 3.67 7.96 5.28
C MET A 197 3.95 9.10 6.28
N LEU A 198 5.08 9.77 6.14
CA LEU A 198 5.49 10.88 7.02
C LEU A 198 5.11 12.22 6.40
N ILE A 199 5.01 13.24 7.23
CA ILE A 199 4.82 14.63 6.80
C ILE A 199 6.18 15.29 6.84
N GLU A 200 6.62 15.88 5.71
CA GLU A 200 7.89 16.58 5.58
C GLU A 200 7.94 17.82 6.49
N ASP A 201 9.13 18.12 7.01
CA ASP A 201 9.42 19.30 7.82
C ASP A 201 8.41 19.56 8.94
N ALA A 202 7.88 18.46 9.52
CA ALA A 202 6.82 18.51 10.51
C ALA A 202 6.98 17.48 11.62
N GLN A 203 6.30 17.71 12.72
CA GLN A 203 6.20 16.71 13.78
C GLN A 203 5.27 15.58 13.37
N ASN A 204 5.79 14.37 13.34
CA ASN A 204 5.05 13.14 13.14
C ASN A 204 4.78 12.42 14.45
N ARG A 205 3.61 11.81 14.57
CA ARG A 205 3.18 11.04 15.74
C ARG A 205 3.11 9.56 15.41
N PHE A 206 3.70 8.74 16.27
CA PHE A 206 3.78 7.30 16.14
C PHE A 206 3.19 6.63 17.38
N GLY A 207 2.28 5.69 17.17
CA GLY A 207 1.71 4.88 18.24
C GLY A 207 1.49 3.47 17.78
N TYR A 208 1.94 2.49 18.55
CA TYR A 208 1.70 1.10 18.19
C TYR A 208 0.58 0.47 19.03
N THR A 209 0.00 -0.59 18.47
CA THR A 209 -0.98 -1.44 19.15
C THR A 209 -0.53 -2.89 18.98
N ILE A 210 -0.48 -3.64 20.07
CA ILE A 210 -0.31 -5.09 20.05
C ILE A 210 -1.69 -5.70 20.21
N ILE A 211 -2.03 -6.63 19.32
CA ILE A 211 -3.33 -7.31 19.26
C ILE A 211 -3.11 -8.80 19.44
N ASN A 212 -3.77 -9.40 20.43
CA ASN A 212 -3.74 -10.83 20.71
C ASN A 212 -5.17 -11.35 20.89
N GLY A 213 -5.75 -11.91 19.83
CA GLY A 213 -7.16 -12.28 19.81
C GLY A 213 -8.08 -11.07 19.96
N ASN A 214 -8.89 -11.03 21.01
CA ASN A 214 -9.81 -9.93 21.31
C ASN A 214 -9.20 -8.85 22.20
N ASP A 215 -7.97 -9.06 22.68
CA ASP A 215 -7.27 -8.12 23.53
C ASP A 215 -6.36 -7.21 22.71
N SER A 216 -6.33 -5.94 23.05
CA SER A 216 -5.43 -4.98 22.43
C SER A 216 -4.79 -4.07 23.48
N ILE A 217 -3.52 -3.76 23.28
CA ILE A 217 -2.75 -2.84 24.13
C ILE A 217 -2.12 -1.79 23.25
N SER A 218 -2.35 -0.51 23.59
CA SER A 218 -1.73 0.63 22.93
C SER A 218 -0.93 1.42 23.96
N PRO A 219 0.39 1.34 23.90
CA PRO A 219 1.26 2.15 24.73
C PRO A 219 1.24 3.63 24.36
N VAL A 220 1.90 4.45 25.17
CA VAL A 220 2.08 5.89 24.89
C VAL A 220 2.78 6.10 23.55
N THR A 221 2.47 7.22 22.92
CA THR A 221 2.98 7.55 21.57
C THR A 221 4.34 8.24 21.66
N ALA A 222 5.13 8.09 20.58
CA ALA A 222 6.34 8.88 20.33
C ALA A 222 6.06 9.98 19.32
N TYR A 223 6.89 11.01 19.34
CA TYR A 223 6.89 12.11 18.39
C TYR A 223 8.29 12.34 17.89
N ALA A 224 8.44 12.65 16.61
CA ALA A 224 9.69 13.10 16.03
C ALA A 224 9.41 14.11 14.92
N THR A 225 10.26 15.12 14.81
CA THR A 225 10.26 16.02 13.66
C THR A 225 10.99 15.32 12.51
N THR A 226 10.50 15.49 11.30
CA THR A 226 11.19 15.06 10.08
C THR A 226 11.80 16.28 9.42
N GLU A 227 12.97 16.13 8.82
CA GLU A 227 13.63 17.13 7.99
C GLU A 227 14.06 16.50 6.65
N GLY A 228 13.95 17.27 5.56
CA GLY A 228 14.29 16.85 4.21
C GLY A 228 13.10 16.45 3.35
N GLU A 229 13.36 16.18 2.10
CA GLU A 229 12.33 15.91 1.09
C GLU A 229 12.02 14.41 0.95
N ILE A 230 10.75 14.05 0.90
CA ILE A 230 10.26 12.71 0.57
C ILE A 230 10.18 12.56 -0.96
N ILE A 231 11.28 12.75 -1.64
CA ILE A 231 11.36 12.46 -3.08
C ILE A 231 11.95 11.07 -3.29
N THR A 232 11.10 10.15 -3.70
CA THR A 232 11.54 8.84 -4.12
C THR A 232 12.09 8.92 -5.54
N ARG A 233 13.39 8.66 -5.71
CA ARG A 233 14.07 8.72 -7.02
C ARG A 233 15.09 7.60 -7.16
N PRO A 234 15.51 7.29 -8.39
CA PRO A 234 16.57 6.33 -8.61
C PRO A 234 17.83 6.69 -7.82
N PRO A 235 18.46 5.72 -7.12
CA PRO A 235 19.61 5.99 -6.28
C PRO A 235 20.83 6.44 -7.10
N ALA A 236 21.66 7.33 -6.54
CA ALA A 236 23.02 7.51 -7.03
C ALA A 236 23.79 6.20 -6.81
N SER A 237 24.46 5.70 -7.83
CA SER A 237 25.16 4.42 -7.74
C SER A 237 26.43 4.40 -8.63
N PRO A 238 27.56 3.85 -8.15
CA PRO A 238 28.72 3.60 -9.00
C PRO A 238 28.44 2.53 -10.07
N LEU A 239 27.35 1.79 -9.96
CA LEU A 239 26.92 0.79 -10.94
C LEU A 239 26.24 1.40 -12.18
N ARG A 240 26.12 2.73 -12.26
CA ARG A 240 25.55 3.44 -13.41
C ARG A 240 26.56 3.51 -14.57
N THR A 241 26.68 2.41 -15.29
CA THR A 241 27.65 2.21 -16.37
C THR A 241 27.02 2.04 -17.74
N LEU A 242 25.73 1.68 -17.83
CA LEU A 242 25.04 1.42 -19.10
C LEU A 242 24.74 2.73 -19.83
N ASN A 243 24.83 2.69 -21.15
CA ASN A 243 24.64 3.89 -21.98
C ASN A 243 23.17 4.15 -22.31
N GLU A 244 22.39 3.10 -22.48
CA GLU A 244 21.00 3.19 -22.87
C GLU A 244 20.11 3.57 -21.69
N SER A 245 19.34 4.64 -21.88
CA SER A 245 18.38 5.12 -20.88
C SER A 245 16.98 4.59 -21.22
N PRO A 246 16.13 4.27 -20.23
CA PRO A 246 14.75 3.93 -20.51
C PRO A 246 14.00 5.17 -21.05
N TYR A 247 13.02 4.95 -21.92
CA TYR A 247 12.23 6.05 -22.47
C TYR A 247 10.77 5.63 -22.72
N LEU A 248 9.92 6.63 -22.97
CA LEU A 248 8.51 6.46 -23.33
C LEU A 248 8.28 7.04 -24.72
N LEU A 249 7.60 6.29 -25.60
CA LEU A 249 7.22 6.78 -26.94
C LEU A 249 5.89 7.52 -26.86
N ASN A 250 5.82 8.66 -27.59
CA ASN A 250 4.58 9.41 -27.84
C ASN A 250 3.77 9.82 -26.62
N HIS A 251 4.40 9.95 -25.44
CA HIS A 251 3.73 10.48 -24.28
C HIS A 251 3.86 12.00 -24.23
N ALA A 252 2.75 12.67 -23.86
CA ALA A 252 2.78 14.06 -23.49
C ALA A 252 3.83 14.27 -22.38
N ALA A 253 4.34 15.49 -22.23
CA ALA A 253 5.30 15.83 -21.19
C ALA A 253 4.79 15.47 -19.77
N THR A 254 3.48 15.27 -19.61
CA THR A 254 2.82 14.86 -18.37
C THR A 254 1.89 13.69 -18.65
N LEU A 255 2.07 12.59 -17.92
CA LEU A 255 1.09 11.50 -17.86
C LEU A 255 -0.15 11.98 -17.09
N ASN A 256 -1.34 11.76 -17.64
CA ASN A 256 -2.60 12.23 -17.09
C ASN A 256 -3.61 11.08 -16.91
N ASP A 257 -4.81 11.40 -16.43
CA ASP A 257 -5.91 10.47 -16.18
C ASP A 257 -6.44 9.77 -17.46
N ALA A 258 -6.22 10.35 -18.63
CA ALA A 258 -6.54 9.73 -19.92
C ALA A 258 -5.49 8.74 -20.41
N SER A 259 -4.33 8.67 -19.73
CA SER A 259 -3.28 7.70 -20.08
C SER A 259 -3.80 6.26 -19.93
N SER A 260 -3.53 5.44 -20.94
CA SER A 260 -3.70 3.98 -20.88
C SER A 260 -2.50 3.34 -20.19
N ASP A 261 -2.32 2.04 -20.32
CA ASP A 261 -1.07 1.38 -20.00
C ASP A 261 0.09 2.07 -20.70
N VAL A 262 1.20 2.27 -20.00
CA VAL A 262 2.37 2.99 -20.48
C VAL A 262 3.49 2.02 -20.75
N THR A 263 3.99 1.99 -22.00
CA THR A 263 5.10 1.11 -22.37
C THR A 263 6.43 1.85 -22.18
N VAL A 264 7.30 1.22 -21.39
CA VAL A 264 8.70 1.61 -21.21
C VAL A 264 9.55 0.89 -22.25
N TYR A 265 10.44 1.58 -22.89
CA TYR A 265 11.35 1.07 -23.91
C TYR A 265 12.79 1.18 -23.44
N ILE A 266 13.59 0.17 -23.78
CA ILE A 266 15.03 0.12 -23.53
C ILE A 266 15.68 -0.32 -24.83
N ASP A 267 16.42 0.57 -25.49
CA ASP A 267 17.13 0.23 -26.70
C ASP A 267 18.28 -0.75 -26.43
N CYS A 268 18.42 -1.72 -27.30
CA CYS A 268 19.53 -2.66 -27.28
C CYS A 268 20.07 -2.97 -28.70
N ASP A 269 19.79 -2.06 -29.65
CA ASP A 269 20.27 -2.17 -31.05
C ASP A 269 21.79 -2.22 -31.09
N GLY A 270 22.32 -3.28 -31.74
CA GLY A 270 23.75 -3.50 -31.77
C GLY A 270 24.38 -3.88 -30.44
N ASN A 271 23.57 -4.04 -29.39
CA ASN A 271 23.98 -4.40 -28.03
C ASN A 271 25.11 -3.50 -27.47
N PRO A 272 24.93 -2.15 -27.44
CA PRO A 272 25.98 -1.20 -27.07
C PRO A 272 26.46 -1.38 -25.63
N ASP A 273 25.64 -1.95 -24.75
CA ASP A 273 25.95 -2.19 -23.35
C ASP A 273 26.47 -3.62 -23.07
N HIS A 274 26.75 -4.38 -24.15
CA HIS A 274 27.30 -5.73 -24.06
C HIS A 274 26.48 -6.70 -23.19
N LEU A 275 25.15 -6.62 -23.26
CA LEU A 275 24.24 -7.56 -22.59
C LEU A 275 24.48 -8.99 -23.12
N GLN A 276 24.38 -9.97 -22.24
CA GLN A 276 24.61 -11.38 -22.53
C GLN A 276 23.30 -12.18 -22.45
N ASP A 277 23.20 -13.26 -23.21
CA ASP A 277 22.08 -14.18 -23.12
C ASP A 277 21.86 -14.65 -21.68
N GLY A 278 20.67 -14.43 -21.20
CA GLY A 278 20.26 -14.79 -19.85
C GLY A 278 20.46 -13.68 -18.81
N ASP A 279 20.95 -12.51 -19.20
CA ASP A 279 20.96 -11.33 -18.31
C ASP A 279 19.51 -10.97 -17.93
N ILE A 280 19.35 -10.59 -16.67
CA ILE A 280 18.05 -10.28 -16.08
C ILE A 280 17.94 -8.76 -15.93
N ILE A 281 16.92 -8.18 -16.59
CA ILE A 281 16.63 -6.75 -16.55
C ILE A 281 15.39 -6.54 -15.69
N THR A 282 15.51 -5.71 -14.66
CA THR A 282 14.41 -5.32 -13.76
C THR A 282 14.16 -3.83 -13.90
N VAL A 283 12.96 -3.45 -14.33
CA VAL A 283 12.54 -2.05 -14.45
C VAL A 283 11.87 -1.61 -13.16
N THR A 284 12.30 -0.48 -12.60
CA THR A 284 11.75 0.13 -11.39
C THR A 284 11.15 1.49 -11.70
N VAL A 285 9.94 1.72 -11.21
CA VAL A 285 9.20 2.97 -11.39
C VAL A 285 9.08 3.66 -10.03
N TYR A 286 9.38 4.95 -10.00
CA TYR A 286 9.29 5.83 -8.83
C TYR A 286 8.29 6.94 -9.17
N ILE A 287 7.25 7.09 -8.39
CA ILE A 287 6.25 8.13 -8.59
C ILE A 287 6.16 8.97 -7.32
N ASN A 288 6.23 10.27 -7.50
CA ASN A 288 6.01 11.25 -6.45
C ASN A 288 4.86 12.15 -6.89
N GLY A 289 3.84 12.27 -6.06
CA GLY A 289 2.68 13.10 -6.30
C GLY A 289 2.03 13.49 -4.99
N TRP A 290 0.82 13.98 -5.09
CA TRP A 290 0.01 14.36 -3.94
C TRP A 290 -1.40 13.80 -4.11
N PHE A 291 -2.10 13.61 -3.00
CA PHE A 291 -3.55 13.53 -3.05
C PHE A 291 -4.07 14.86 -3.56
N GLN A 292 -4.99 14.82 -4.52
CA GLN A 292 -5.38 15.98 -5.31
C GLN A 292 -5.64 17.25 -4.47
N GLY A 293 -4.96 18.35 -4.81
CA GLY A 293 -5.14 19.65 -4.18
C GLY A 293 -4.70 19.71 -2.73
N SER A 294 -3.95 18.71 -2.25
CA SER A 294 -3.50 18.64 -0.88
C SER A 294 -1.98 18.80 -0.76
N SER A 295 -1.51 19.03 0.46
CA SER A 295 -0.08 18.96 0.79
C SER A 295 0.36 17.56 1.22
N ILE A 296 -0.55 16.56 1.19
CA ILE A 296 -0.24 15.19 1.62
C ILE A 296 0.41 14.45 0.45
N PRO A 297 1.68 14.01 0.58
CA PRO A 297 2.36 13.25 -0.46
C PRO A 297 1.65 11.92 -0.75
N ASN A 298 1.64 11.54 -2.02
CA ASN A 298 1.24 10.23 -2.51
C ASN A 298 2.38 9.67 -3.36
N ASN A 299 3.31 8.96 -2.74
CA ASN A 299 4.52 8.47 -3.39
C ASN A 299 4.50 6.94 -3.45
N THR A 300 5.07 6.36 -4.50
CA THR A 300 5.18 4.90 -4.63
C THR A 300 6.44 4.50 -5.37
N ILE A 301 6.92 3.28 -5.06
CA ILE A 301 7.96 2.60 -5.82
C ILE A 301 7.46 1.18 -6.10
N PHE A 302 7.63 0.73 -7.32
CA PHE A 302 7.34 -0.65 -7.69
C PHE A 302 8.22 -1.11 -8.83
N THR A 303 8.41 -2.43 -8.92
CA THR A 303 9.09 -3.08 -10.04
C THR A 303 8.09 -3.64 -11.02
N LEU A 304 8.43 -3.58 -12.30
CA LEU A 304 7.72 -4.28 -13.36
C LEU A 304 8.22 -5.72 -13.48
N GLY A 305 7.57 -6.50 -14.31
CA GLY A 305 7.99 -7.86 -14.58
C GLY A 305 9.45 -7.95 -15.05
N VAL A 306 10.09 -9.06 -14.77
CA VAL A 306 11.48 -9.32 -15.16
C VAL A 306 11.58 -9.61 -16.65
N ILE A 307 12.52 -8.95 -17.34
CA ILE A 307 12.86 -9.21 -18.75
C ILE A 307 14.15 -10.02 -18.78
N THR A 308 14.13 -11.17 -19.46
CA THR A 308 15.37 -11.92 -19.72
C THR A 308 15.88 -11.53 -21.09
N PHE A 309 17.07 -10.95 -21.16
CA PHE A 309 17.72 -10.62 -22.42
C PHE A 309 18.11 -11.89 -23.19
N ARG A 310 17.89 -11.85 -24.50
CA ARG A 310 18.33 -12.86 -25.46
C ARG A 310 18.98 -12.14 -26.62
N SER A 311 20.05 -12.69 -27.18
CA SER A 311 20.68 -12.13 -28.40
C SER A 311 19.73 -12.05 -29.59
N THR A 312 18.65 -12.85 -29.55
CA THR A 312 17.53 -12.81 -30.50
C THR A 312 16.38 -11.91 -30.10
N SER A 313 16.49 -11.22 -28.95
CA SER A 313 15.45 -10.28 -28.49
C SER A 313 15.32 -9.13 -29.49
N GLN A 314 14.07 -8.74 -29.75
CA GLN A 314 13.83 -7.55 -30.56
C GLN A 314 14.18 -6.30 -29.76
N SER A 315 14.79 -5.33 -30.44
CA SER A 315 14.99 -3.99 -29.90
C SER A 315 13.85 -3.06 -30.38
N PRO A 316 13.35 -2.17 -29.52
CA PRO A 316 13.66 -2.06 -28.08
C PRO A 316 13.02 -3.16 -27.24
N LEU A 317 13.64 -3.50 -26.11
CA LEU A 317 12.98 -4.28 -25.06
C LEU A 317 11.86 -3.45 -24.46
N THR A 318 10.78 -4.11 -24.04
CA THR A 318 9.61 -3.41 -23.51
C THR A 318 9.17 -3.94 -22.15
N ALA A 319 8.71 -3.02 -21.29
CA ALA A 319 7.98 -3.32 -20.07
C ALA A 319 6.71 -2.44 -20.01
N VAL A 320 5.65 -2.94 -19.43
CA VAL A 320 4.37 -2.20 -19.36
C VAL A 320 4.09 -1.78 -17.93
N ILE A 321 3.83 -0.50 -17.74
CA ILE A 321 3.28 0.07 -16.50
C ILE A 321 1.75 0.02 -16.62
N PRO A 322 1.05 -0.83 -15.85
CA PRO A 322 -0.40 -0.91 -15.89
C PRO A 322 -1.03 0.41 -15.44
N LYS A 323 -2.14 0.79 -16.06
CA LYS A 323 -2.87 2.03 -15.74
C LYS A 323 -3.22 2.14 -14.26
N GLU A 324 -3.63 1.04 -13.63
CA GLU A 324 -3.99 1.02 -12.22
C GLU A 324 -2.83 1.40 -11.28
N LYS A 325 -1.58 1.27 -11.71
CA LYS A 325 -0.40 1.72 -10.97
C LYS A 325 -0.08 3.21 -11.14
N LEU A 326 -0.74 3.85 -12.09
CA LEU A 326 -0.55 5.28 -12.41
C LEU A 326 -1.65 6.17 -11.84
N VAL A 327 -2.72 5.59 -11.30
CA VAL A 327 -3.90 6.36 -10.83
C VAL A 327 -3.67 6.95 -9.44
N GLY A 328 -4.15 8.18 -9.22
CA GLY A 328 -4.22 8.81 -7.89
C GLY A 328 -3.05 9.74 -7.55
N PHE A 329 -2.15 10.02 -8.51
CA PHE A 329 -1.03 10.95 -8.31
C PHE A 329 -1.41 12.33 -8.85
N GLY A 330 -1.76 13.25 -7.95
CA GLY A 330 -2.23 14.60 -8.27
C GLY A 330 -1.18 15.68 -8.18
N MET A 331 -1.64 16.92 -8.36
CA MET A 331 -0.86 18.14 -8.10
C MET A 331 -0.90 18.46 -6.61
N ASN A 332 0.13 19.17 -6.15
CA ASN A 332 0.12 19.77 -4.82
C ASN A 332 -0.88 20.95 -4.73
N ALA A 333 -0.99 21.53 -3.52
CA ALA A 333 -1.90 22.65 -3.24
C ALA A 333 -1.62 23.92 -4.09
N ILE A 334 -0.41 24.06 -4.67
CA ILE A 334 -0.04 25.21 -5.53
C ILE A 334 -0.05 24.87 -7.03
N GLY A 335 -0.55 23.68 -7.40
CA GLY A 335 -0.71 23.27 -8.79
C GLY A 335 0.53 22.68 -9.46
N THR A 336 1.57 22.30 -8.69
CA THR A 336 2.74 21.61 -9.26
C THR A 336 2.40 20.11 -9.48
N PRO A 337 2.57 19.58 -10.69
CA PRO A 337 2.34 18.17 -10.96
C PRO A 337 3.37 17.30 -10.26
N GLY A 338 3.02 16.04 -10.03
CA GLY A 338 3.94 15.02 -9.54
C GLY A 338 5.04 14.69 -10.54
N THR A 339 6.00 13.90 -10.11
CA THR A 339 7.12 13.43 -10.96
C THR A 339 7.10 11.91 -11.05
N ILE A 340 7.49 11.38 -12.21
CA ILE A 340 7.72 9.97 -12.44
C ILE A 340 9.15 9.76 -12.90
N TYR A 341 9.86 8.83 -12.25
CA TYR A 341 11.15 8.36 -12.71
C TYR A 341 11.06 6.89 -13.07
N ILE A 342 11.75 6.49 -14.13
CA ILE A 342 11.84 5.10 -14.55
C ILE A 342 13.31 4.77 -14.70
N ASP A 343 13.71 3.70 -14.07
CA ASP A 343 15.08 3.20 -14.06
C ASP A 343 15.08 1.70 -14.32
N TYR A 344 16.23 1.13 -14.63
CA TYR A 344 16.36 -0.31 -14.68
C TYR A 344 17.71 -0.77 -14.14
N SER A 345 17.77 -2.02 -13.74
CA SER A 345 19.03 -2.69 -13.38
C SER A 345 19.17 -3.95 -14.19
N VAL A 346 20.40 -4.25 -14.56
CA VAL A 346 20.80 -5.49 -15.22
C VAL A 346 21.59 -6.34 -14.23
N LYS A 347 21.12 -7.55 -14.00
CA LYS A 347 21.89 -8.58 -13.30
C LYS A 347 22.53 -9.47 -14.34
N HIS A 348 23.85 -9.36 -14.48
CA HIS A 348 24.61 -10.17 -15.41
C HIS A 348 24.70 -11.63 -14.97
N ARG A 349 24.55 -12.54 -15.90
CA ARG A 349 24.67 -14.00 -15.67
C ARG A 349 26.13 -14.49 -15.61
N ASN A 350 27.10 -13.59 -15.75
CA ASN A 350 28.52 -13.93 -15.58
C ASN A 350 28.78 -14.35 -14.14
N GLY A 351 29.10 -15.53 -13.81
CA GLY A 351 29.31 -16.20 -12.50
C GLY A 351 29.51 -15.35 -11.22
N ASN A 352 29.67 -14.03 -11.33
CA ASN A 352 29.85 -13.07 -10.25
C ASN A 352 28.57 -12.29 -9.85
N ASN A 353 27.42 -12.56 -10.49
CA ASN A 353 26.15 -11.82 -10.22
C ASN A 353 26.34 -10.30 -10.13
N THR A 354 27.13 -9.73 -11.02
CA THR A 354 27.37 -8.28 -11.05
C THR A 354 26.14 -7.54 -11.54
N TYR A 355 25.93 -6.32 -11.03
CA TYR A 355 24.83 -5.47 -11.41
C TYR A 355 25.34 -4.27 -12.19
N ALA A 356 24.54 -3.81 -13.14
CA ALA A 356 24.75 -2.56 -13.86
C ALA A 356 23.44 -1.78 -13.95
N MET A 357 23.51 -0.46 -14.06
CA MET A 357 22.38 0.46 -14.16
C MET A 357 22.65 1.48 -15.27
N PRO A 358 21.62 2.09 -15.88
CA PRO A 358 21.81 3.14 -16.87
C PRO A 358 22.43 4.38 -16.23
N LYS A 359 23.28 5.09 -16.99
CA LYS A 359 23.86 6.37 -16.58
C LYS A 359 22.79 7.43 -16.32
N LYS A 360 21.68 7.35 -17.05
CA LYS A 360 20.53 8.24 -16.90
C LYS A 360 19.25 7.42 -16.80
N TYR A 361 18.38 7.82 -15.93
CA TYR A 361 17.01 7.32 -15.83
C TYR A 361 16.05 8.25 -16.60
N TYR A 362 14.85 7.78 -16.92
CA TYR A 362 13.78 8.63 -17.44
C TYR A 362 13.23 9.50 -16.30
N ALA A 363 12.91 10.77 -16.61
CA ALA A 363 12.23 11.68 -15.70
C ALA A 363 11.10 12.40 -16.46
N GLY A 364 9.91 12.42 -15.90
CA GLY A 364 8.72 13.05 -16.46
C GLY A 364 7.78 13.57 -15.38
N SER A 365 6.70 14.22 -15.80
CA SER A 365 5.64 14.70 -14.91
C SER A 365 4.44 13.74 -14.91
N ILE A 366 3.69 13.72 -13.82
CA ILE A 366 2.46 12.92 -13.66
C ILE A 366 1.37 13.74 -12.99
N ASN A 367 0.14 13.64 -13.52
CA ASN A 367 -1.08 14.17 -12.91
C ASN A 367 -2.25 13.28 -13.35
N THR A 368 -2.50 12.21 -12.63
CA THR A 368 -3.49 11.18 -12.98
C THR A 368 -4.73 11.22 -12.08
N VAL A 369 -4.97 12.38 -11.50
CA VAL A 369 -6.24 12.67 -10.83
C VAL A 369 -7.02 13.58 -11.76
N GLY A 370 -8.20 13.14 -12.20
CA GLY A 370 -9.06 13.90 -13.08
C GLY A 370 -9.49 15.27 -12.49
N PRO A 371 -9.94 16.20 -13.30
CA PRO A 371 -10.47 17.47 -12.80
C PRO A 371 -11.63 17.20 -11.84
N ILE A 372 -11.72 18.01 -10.78
CA ILE A 372 -12.81 18.00 -9.80
C ILE A 372 -14.07 18.55 -10.47
#